data_00079bb7d2017b6d0eb86fd662536297
#
_entry.id   00079bb7d2017b6d0eb86fd662536297
#
_cell.length_a   1.000
_cell.length_b   1.000
_cell.length_c   1.000
_cell.angle_alpha   90.00
_cell.angle_beta   90.00
_cell.angle_gamma   90.00
#
_symmetry.space_group_name_H-M   'P 1'
#
loop_
_entity.id
_entity.type
_entity.pdbx_description
1 polymer ?
#
loop_
_entity_poly.entity_id
_entity_poly.type
_entity_poly.pdbx_seq_one_letter_code
_entity_poly.pdbx_strand_id
1 'polypeptide(L)'
;AVGRKAAPAFPALPPSVNEASFAVAIRGVHKHYRTVHALKGVDLEIRRGEFFGLLGPNGAGKSTLINILAGLARLDAGSVAVLGHDVTREYRQARRVLGVVPQELVFDPFFSVREVLRLQAGYFGLGRENDAWIEELLQALMLTDKAEANMRSLSGGMKRRVLVAQALVHRPPVVVLDEPTAGVDVELRQSLWQFIQRLHREGHTIVLTTHYLEEAEALCERIAILDHGAVIALDSKQGLLARGMDSVMFTVHTEAPIARLPAALESKVKQRRGNELVLQLHRRNDAIADVVDVLRAHGAVITDLHTEKPDLEDVFLELTRRQLP
;
A
#
# COMPACT_ATOMS: atom_id res chain seq x y z
N ALA A 1 -0.97 1.40 -43.13
CA ALA A 1 -0.78 0.31 -42.17
C ALA A 1 0.60 0.46 -41.54
N VAL A 2 0.65 1.16 -40.40
CA VAL A 2 1.89 1.30 -39.62
C VAL A 2 1.94 0.10 -38.68
N GLY A 3 2.86 -0.82 -38.95
CA GLY A 3 3.09 -2.00 -38.14
C GLY A 3 3.50 -1.59 -36.71
N ARG A 4 2.70 -1.95 -35.74
CA ARG A 4 3.08 -1.89 -34.30
C ARG A 4 4.27 -2.81 -34.12
N LYS A 5 5.48 -2.26 -33.96
CA LYS A 5 6.60 -3.01 -33.41
C LYS A 5 6.23 -3.39 -31.97
N ALA A 6 6.23 -4.69 -31.70
CA ALA A 6 6.08 -5.21 -30.36
C ALA A 6 7.16 -4.58 -29.46
N ALA A 7 6.76 -4.12 -28.28
CA ALA A 7 7.69 -3.66 -27.25
C ALA A 7 8.72 -4.75 -26.96
N PRO A 8 9.98 -4.41 -26.70
CA PRO A 8 10.99 -5.42 -26.37
C PRO A 8 10.55 -6.17 -25.11
N ALA A 9 10.45 -7.48 -25.24
CA ALA A 9 10.09 -8.37 -24.13
C ALA A 9 11.14 -8.19 -23.01
N PHE A 10 10.64 -8.16 -21.76
CA PHE A 10 11.50 -8.19 -20.57
C PHE A 10 12.45 -9.41 -20.68
N PRO A 11 13.71 -9.28 -20.22
CA PRO A 11 14.60 -10.44 -20.18
C PRO A 11 13.94 -11.54 -19.35
N ALA A 12 13.82 -12.73 -19.93
CA ALA A 12 13.26 -13.91 -19.26
C ALA A 12 14.05 -14.16 -17.97
N LEU A 13 13.32 -14.28 -16.86
CA LEU A 13 13.89 -14.57 -15.54
C LEU A 13 14.57 -15.96 -15.58
N PRO A 14 15.78 -16.12 -15.01
CA PRO A 14 16.46 -17.42 -14.98
C PRO A 14 15.64 -18.43 -14.16
N PRO A 15 15.48 -19.66 -14.64
CA PRO A 15 14.82 -20.69 -13.85
C PRO A 15 15.83 -21.31 -12.88
N SER A 16 15.54 -21.35 -11.59
CA SER A 16 15.76 -22.48 -10.68
C SER A 16 15.82 -22.12 -9.19
N VAL A 17 15.25 -23.06 -8.43
CA VAL A 17 15.45 -23.47 -7.04
C VAL A 17 14.63 -22.76 -5.95
N ASN A 18 13.95 -23.53 -5.18
CA ASN A 18 13.06 -23.42 -4.02
C ASN A 18 13.02 -22.16 -3.11
N GLU A 19 14.00 -21.28 -3.12
CA GLU A 19 13.92 -19.90 -2.62
C GLU A 19 13.41 -18.91 -3.69
N ALA A 20 13.30 -19.34 -4.91
CA ALA A 20 12.93 -18.58 -6.10
C ALA A 20 11.44 -18.26 -6.24
N SER A 21 10.58 -18.67 -5.29
CA SER A 21 9.15 -18.35 -5.31
C SER A 21 8.84 -16.95 -4.77
N PHE A 22 9.73 -16.35 -3.99
CA PHE A 22 9.52 -15.05 -3.36
C PHE A 22 10.27 -13.94 -4.09
N ALA A 23 9.58 -12.82 -4.28
CA ALA A 23 10.19 -11.59 -4.77
C ALA A 23 10.93 -10.87 -3.65
N VAL A 24 10.37 -10.91 -2.45
CA VAL A 24 10.99 -10.36 -1.23
C VAL A 24 10.87 -11.40 -0.13
N ALA A 25 11.99 -11.69 0.54
CA ALA A 25 12.05 -12.54 1.71
C ALA A 25 12.72 -11.78 2.87
N ILE A 26 12.02 -11.64 3.98
CA ILE A 26 12.44 -10.96 5.19
C ILE A 26 12.34 -11.98 6.32
N ARG A 27 13.44 -12.25 7.04
CA ARG A 27 13.48 -13.29 8.07
C ARG A 27 14.13 -12.76 9.34
N GLY A 28 13.36 -12.74 10.43
CA GLY A 28 13.80 -12.38 11.78
C GLY A 28 14.49 -11.01 11.84
N VAL A 29 13.98 -10.01 11.12
CA VAL A 29 14.66 -8.73 11.00
C VAL A 29 14.48 -7.88 12.23
N HIS A 30 15.60 -7.51 12.86
CA HIS A 30 15.66 -6.55 13.95
C HIS A 30 16.36 -5.27 13.53
N LYS A 31 15.86 -4.14 14.03
CA LYS A 31 16.47 -2.83 13.85
C LYS A 31 16.29 -1.94 15.06
N HIS A 32 17.39 -1.40 15.56
CA HIS A 32 17.40 -0.40 16.63
C HIS A 32 17.94 0.93 16.12
N TYR A 33 17.33 2.01 16.57
CA TYR A 33 17.87 3.37 16.46
C TYR A 33 18.02 3.94 17.86
N ARG A 34 19.23 4.00 18.36
CA ARG A 34 19.52 4.41 19.76
C ARG A 34 18.65 3.61 20.75
N THR A 35 17.63 4.25 21.33
CA THR A 35 16.72 3.66 22.32
C THR A 35 15.47 3.03 21.72
N VAL A 36 15.21 3.24 20.43
CA VAL A 36 13.99 2.77 19.77
C VAL A 36 14.24 1.44 19.07
N HIS A 37 13.52 0.38 19.46
CA HIS A 37 13.50 -0.89 18.76
C HIS A 37 12.46 -0.82 17.62
N ALA A 38 12.92 -0.38 16.45
CA ALA A 38 12.06 -0.06 15.30
C ALA A 38 11.49 -1.29 14.59
N LEU A 39 12.25 -2.41 14.55
CA LEU A 39 11.78 -3.69 14.01
C LEU A 39 12.15 -4.81 15.00
N LYS A 40 11.20 -5.67 15.32
CA LYS A 40 11.25 -6.64 16.43
C LYS A 40 11.09 -8.08 15.93
N GLY A 41 11.98 -8.53 15.04
CA GLY A 41 11.92 -9.88 14.49
C GLY A 41 10.85 -10.00 13.41
N VAL A 42 10.91 -9.12 12.41
CA VAL A 42 9.94 -9.12 11.31
C VAL A 42 10.23 -10.28 10.36
N ASP A 43 9.20 -11.12 10.16
CA ASP A 43 9.15 -12.15 9.14
C ASP A 43 8.08 -11.80 8.09
N LEU A 44 8.46 -11.77 6.81
CA LEU A 44 7.56 -11.45 5.72
C LEU A 44 8.06 -12.03 4.41
N GLU A 45 7.17 -12.68 3.67
CA GLU A 45 7.44 -13.23 2.34
C GLU A 45 6.42 -12.70 1.34
N ILE A 46 6.91 -12.08 0.24
CA ILE A 46 6.12 -11.53 -0.85
C ILE A 46 6.39 -12.36 -2.10
N ARG A 47 5.34 -12.87 -2.72
CA ARG A 47 5.44 -13.73 -3.91
C ARG A 47 5.80 -12.91 -5.14
N ARG A 48 6.37 -13.56 -6.15
CA ARG A 48 6.60 -12.92 -7.46
C ARG A 48 5.28 -12.60 -8.13
N GLY A 49 5.21 -11.41 -8.75
CA GLY A 49 4.01 -10.91 -9.43
C GLY A 49 2.85 -10.57 -8.49
N GLU A 50 3.08 -10.47 -7.17
CA GLU A 50 2.05 -10.13 -6.19
C GLU A 50 1.90 -8.62 -6.05
N PHE A 51 0.67 -8.13 -5.90
CA PHE A 51 0.40 -6.78 -5.43
C PHE A 51 0.18 -6.83 -3.91
N PHE A 52 1.21 -6.45 -3.17
CA PHE A 52 1.29 -6.61 -1.72
C PHE A 52 1.15 -5.27 -0.99
N GLY A 53 0.30 -5.23 0.04
CA GLY A 53 0.14 -4.08 0.93
C GLY A 53 0.93 -4.23 2.24
N LEU A 54 1.69 -3.20 2.61
CA LEU A 54 2.32 -3.09 3.93
C LEU A 54 1.72 -1.90 4.67
N LEU A 55 0.77 -2.17 5.56
CA LEU A 55 0.03 -1.18 6.31
C LEU A 55 0.53 -1.05 7.74
N GLY A 56 0.15 0.02 8.41
CA GLY A 56 0.47 0.26 9.81
C GLY A 56 0.41 1.74 10.17
N PRO A 57 0.25 2.10 11.43
CA PRO A 57 0.25 3.49 11.88
C PRO A 57 1.62 4.15 11.66
N ASN A 58 1.67 5.46 11.85
CA ASN A 58 2.93 6.20 11.84
C ASN A 58 3.84 5.69 12.95
N GLY A 59 5.10 5.46 12.63
CA GLY A 59 6.06 4.88 13.58
C GLY A 59 6.01 3.36 13.71
N ALA A 60 5.14 2.65 12.99
CA ALA A 60 5.06 1.19 13.02
C ALA A 60 6.32 0.46 12.54
N GLY A 61 7.21 1.14 11.79
CA GLY A 61 8.45 0.57 11.25
C GLY A 61 8.45 0.37 9.73
N LYS A 62 7.37 0.76 9.01
CA LYS A 62 7.25 0.59 7.54
C LYS A 62 8.43 1.19 6.77
N SER A 63 8.69 2.48 6.95
CA SER A 63 9.79 3.17 6.27
C SER A 63 11.17 2.63 6.68
N THR A 64 11.32 2.13 7.92
CA THR A 64 12.54 1.43 8.34
C THR A 64 12.75 0.16 7.54
N LEU A 65 11.69 -0.64 7.35
CA LEU A 65 11.76 -1.87 6.56
C LEU A 65 12.06 -1.59 5.09
N ILE A 66 11.41 -0.56 4.50
CA ILE A 66 11.68 -0.11 3.13
C ILE A 66 13.12 0.39 3.00
N ASN A 67 13.63 1.17 3.94
CA ASN A 67 15.01 1.64 3.91
C ASN A 67 16.03 0.49 3.99
N ILE A 68 15.71 -0.59 4.71
CA ILE A 68 16.55 -1.79 4.72
C ILE A 68 16.49 -2.49 3.34
N LEU A 69 15.31 -2.65 2.74
CA LEU A 69 15.14 -3.19 1.39
C LEU A 69 15.92 -2.40 0.35
N ALA A 70 15.86 -1.06 0.42
CA ALA A 70 16.58 -0.14 -0.46
C ALA A 70 18.11 -0.13 -0.22
N GLY A 71 18.56 -0.74 0.89
CA GLY A 71 19.96 -0.69 1.32
C GLY A 71 20.39 0.69 1.83
N LEU A 72 19.44 1.51 2.28
CA LEU A 72 19.68 2.82 2.91
C LEU A 72 19.88 2.70 4.42
N ALA A 73 19.37 1.62 5.04
CA ALA A 73 19.61 1.28 6.43
C ALA A 73 20.12 -0.16 6.54
N ARG A 74 21.03 -0.38 7.52
CA ARG A 74 21.50 -1.74 7.83
C ARG A 74 20.60 -2.35 8.88
N LEU A 75 20.26 -3.64 8.71
CA LEU A 75 19.61 -4.45 9.74
C LEU A 75 20.62 -4.80 10.84
N ASP A 76 20.14 -5.02 12.06
CA ASP A 76 20.99 -5.40 13.20
C ASP A 76 21.05 -6.92 13.36
N ALA A 77 19.95 -7.63 13.02
CA ALA A 77 19.89 -9.09 12.97
C ALA A 77 18.84 -9.53 11.92
N GLY A 78 18.92 -10.79 11.50
CA GLY A 78 18.06 -11.38 10.49
C GLY A 78 18.66 -11.33 9.10
N SER A 79 17.81 -11.48 8.08
CA SER A 79 18.20 -11.41 6.67
C SER A 79 17.07 -10.82 5.82
N VAL A 80 17.45 -10.14 4.73
CA VAL A 80 16.53 -9.61 3.71
C VAL A 80 17.09 -9.92 2.34
N ALA A 81 16.27 -10.51 1.48
CA ALA A 81 16.63 -10.80 0.10
C ALA A 81 15.56 -10.30 -0.87
N VAL A 82 16.00 -9.84 -2.04
CA VAL A 82 15.14 -9.46 -3.17
C VAL A 82 15.50 -10.35 -4.36
N LEU A 83 14.54 -11.13 -4.83
CA LEU A 83 14.73 -12.16 -5.88
C LEU A 83 15.92 -13.09 -5.60
N GLY A 84 16.14 -13.44 -4.31
CA GLY A 84 17.24 -14.27 -3.86
C GLY A 84 18.54 -13.54 -3.58
N HIS A 85 18.66 -12.24 -3.92
CA HIS A 85 19.87 -11.44 -3.63
C HIS A 85 19.79 -10.81 -2.25
N ASP A 86 20.73 -11.15 -1.37
CA ASP A 86 20.84 -10.53 -0.04
C ASP A 86 21.15 -9.03 -0.16
N VAL A 87 20.31 -8.19 0.46
CA VAL A 87 20.41 -6.73 0.34
C VAL A 87 21.68 -6.14 0.96
N THR A 88 22.38 -6.90 1.79
CA THR A 88 23.63 -6.48 2.45
C THR A 88 24.85 -7.01 1.72
N ARG A 89 24.87 -8.30 1.41
CA ARG A 89 26.03 -9.00 0.80
C ARG A 89 26.07 -8.84 -0.70
N GLU A 90 24.91 -8.88 -1.36
CA GLU A 90 24.74 -8.79 -2.81
C GLU A 90 24.00 -7.50 -3.21
N TYR A 91 24.29 -6.40 -2.50
CA TYR A 91 23.55 -5.13 -2.61
C TYR A 91 23.45 -4.56 -4.03
N ARG A 92 24.46 -4.82 -4.90
CA ARG A 92 24.44 -4.35 -6.29
C ARG A 92 23.39 -5.10 -7.11
N GLN A 93 23.31 -6.43 -6.93
CA GLN A 93 22.33 -7.29 -7.60
C GLN A 93 20.92 -6.99 -7.07
N ALA A 94 20.76 -6.90 -5.75
CA ALA A 94 19.49 -6.57 -5.12
C ALA A 94 18.94 -5.22 -5.61
N ARG A 95 19.79 -4.18 -5.73
CA ARG A 95 19.36 -2.85 -6.24
C ARG A 95 19.03 -2.85 -7.73
N ARG A 96 19.61 -3.73 -8.55
CA ARG A 96 19.29 -3.83 -9.98
C ARG A 96 17.89 -4.39 -10.23
N VAL A 97 17.39 -5.19 -9.32
CA VAL A 97 16.07 -5.82 -9.43
C VAL A 97 14.99 -5.11 -8.61
N LEU A 98 15.34 -4.00 -7.96
CA LEU A 98 14.47 -3.25 -7.06
C LEU A 98 14.36 -1.77 -7.48
N GLY A 99 13.13 -1.30 -7.66
CA GLY A 99 12.81 0.13 -7.78
C GLY A 99 12.13 0.60 -6.49
N VAL A 100 12.56 1.72 -5.93
CA VAL A 100 11.94 2.27 -4.71
C VAL A 100 11.54 3.72 -4.94
N VAL A 101 10.27 4.01 -4.72
CA VAL A 101 9.73 5.37 -4.67
C VAL A 101 9.66 5.79 -3.22
N PRO A 102 10.52 6.71 -2.75
CA PRO A 102 10.56 7.13 -1.36
C PRO A 102 9.38 8.05 -1.01
N GLN A 103 9.05 8.12 0.28
CA GLN A 103 8.02 9.04 0.78
C GLN A 103 8.43 10.51 0.61
N GLU A 104 9.70 10.83 0.85
CA GLU A 104 10.21 12.19 0.75
C GLU A 104 10.51 12.60 -0.70
N LEU A 105 10.22 13.87 -1.05
CA LEU A 105 10.51 14.45 -2.36
C LEU A 105 11.97 14.93 -2.40
N VAL A 106 12.90 14.01 -2.59
CA VAL A 106 14.32 14.34 -2.82
C VAL A 106 14.59 14.42 -4.32
N PHE A 107 15.06 15.57 -4.79
CA PHE A 107 15.37 15.79 -6.20
C PHE A 107 16.58 16.72 -6.37
N ASP A 108 17.31 16.53 -7.46
CA ASP A 108 18.37 17.44 -7.86
C ASP A 108 17.75 18.64 -8.60
N PRO A 109 17.96 19.87 -8.11
CA PRO A 109 17.34 21.07 -8.68
C PRO A 109 18.00 21.59 -9.95
N PHE A 110 19.13 21.02 -10.37
CA PHE A 110 19.94 21.54 -11.49
C PHE A 110 19.58 20.93 -12.85
N PHE A 111 18.92 19.80 -12.86
CA PHE A 111 18.61 19.04 -14.07
C PHE A 111 17.15 19.19 -14.52
N SER A 112 16.92 19.00 -15.81
CA SER A 112 15.59 18.78 -16.36
C SER A 112 15.07 17.37 -16.02
N VAL A 113 13.76 17.14 -16.16
CA VAL A 113 13.14 15.84 -15.93
C VAL A 113 13.83 14.74 -16.76
N ARG A 114 14.05 14.99 -18.06
CA ARG A 114 14.69 14.03 -18.96
C ARG A 114 16.13 13.73 -18.54
N GLU A 115 16.89 14.75 -18.20
CA GLU A 115 18.27 14.58 -17.73
C GLU A 115 18.34 13.73 -16.44
N VAL A 116 17.45 13.99 -15.49
CA VAL A 116 17.36 13.19 -14.25
C VAL A 116 17.10 11.72 -14.57
N LEU A 117 16.18 11.41 -15.50
CA LEU A 117 15.89 10.02 -15.88
C LEU A 117 17.06 9.36 -16.61
N ARG A 118 17.76 10.09 -17.49
CA ARG A 118 18.96 9.58 -18.17
C ARG A 118 20.12 9.34 -17.19
N LEU A 119 20.33 10.26 -16.25
CA LEU A 119 21.33 10.08 -15.20
C LEU A 119 21.04 8.85 -14.36
N GLN A 120 19.78 8.69 -13.96
CA GLN A 120 19.34 7.52 -13.22
C GLN A 120 19.54 6.21 -14.01
N ALA A 121 19.20 6.18 -15.30
CA ALA A 121 19.48 5.06 -16.19
C ALA A 121 20.99 4.73 -16.26
N GLY A 122 21.83 5.77 -16.32
CA GLY A 122 23.29 5.64 -16.33
C GLY A 122 23.85 4.97 -15.09
N TYR A 123 23.27 5.17 -13.89
CA TYR A 123 23.66 4.44 -12.67
C TYR A 123 23.47 2.94 -12.77
N PHE A 124 22.53 2.49 -13.61
CA PHE A 124 22.28 1.07 -13.89
C PHE A 124 23.03 0.56 -15.12
N GLY A 125 23.85 1.42 -15.74
CA GLY A 125 24.63 1.10 -16.94
C GLY A 125 23.81 1.10 -18.22
N LEU A 126 22.66 1.78 -18.21
CA LEU A 126 21.78 1.93 -19.38
C LEU A 126 22.13 3.23 -20.11
N GLY A 127 22.29 3.15 -21.42
CA GLY A 127 22.61 4.28 -22.30
C GLY A 127 21.39 4.76 -23.10
N ARG A 128 21.65 5.25 -24.32
CA ARG A 128 20.62 5.79 -25.21
C ARG A 128 19.59 4.75 -25.69
N GLU A 129 19.93 3.48 -25.63
CA GLU A 129 19.00 2.38 -25.90
C GLU A 129 17.78 2.39 -24.97
N ASN A 130 17.90 3.05 -23.80
CA ASN A 130 16.82 3.21 -22.84
C ASN A 130 15.93 4.43 -23.09
N ASP A 131 16.29 5.32 -24.02
CA ASP A 131 15.52 6.54 -24.29
C ASP A 131 14.07 6.25 -24.67
N ALA A 132 13.80 5.19 -25.44
CA ALA A 132 12.44 4.81 -25.79
C ALA A 132 11.57 4.47 -24.56
N TRP A 133 12.17 3.84 -23.55
CA TRP A 133 11.48 3.57 -22.28
C TRP A 133 11.29 4.84 -21.45
N ILE A 134 12.27 5.73 -21.44
CA ILE A 134 12.12 7.04 -20.79
C ILE A 134 10.97 7.81 -21.40
N GLU A 135 10.82 7.82 -22.73
CA GLU A 135 9.67 8.47 -23.40
C GLU A 135 8.33 7.81 -22.98
N GLU A 136 8.29 6.49 -22.90
CA GLU A 136 7.11 5.77 -22.45
C GLU A 136 6.73 6.12 -21.00
N LEU A 137 7.72 6.22 -20.10
CA LEU A 137 7.51 6.66 -18.71
C LEU A 137 7.01 8.11 -18.66
N LEU A 138 7.59 9.01 -19.43
CA LEU A 138 7.16 10.41 -19.51
C LEU A 138 5.71 10.51 -19.96
N GLN A 139 5.32 9.74 -20.99
CA GLN A 139 3.96 9.71 -21.50
C GLN A 139 2.99 9.12 -20.46
N ALA A 140 3.31 7.94 -19.91
CA ALA A 140 2.45 7.23 -18.96
C ALA A 140 2.22 8.03 -17.68
N LEU A 141 3.19 8.83 -17.26
CA LEU A 141 3.14 9.66 -16.06
C LEU A 141 2.76 11.12 -16.37
N MET A 142 2.30 11.41 -17.60
CA MET A 142 1.83 12.75 -18.03
C MET A 142 2.90 13.84 -17.79
N LEU A 143 4.14 13.55 -18.13
CA LEU A 143 5.31 14.43 -17.96
C LEU A 143 5.91 14.86 -19.30
N THR A 144 5.35 14.45 -20.45
CA THR A 144 5.90 14.72 -21.78
C THR A 144 6.14 16.20 -22.01
N ASP A 145 5.14 17.06 -21.72
CA ASP A 145 5.22 18.51 -21.88
C ASP A 145 6.19 19.19 -20.90
N LYS A 146 6.65 18.45 -19.90
CA LYS A 146 7.58 18.90 -18.87
C LYS A 146 8.93 18.21 -18.91
N ALA A 147 9.17 17.41 -19.96
CA ALA A 147 10.40 16.62 -20.08
C ALA A 147 11.67 17.48 -20.04
N GLU A 148 11.65 18.66 -20.67
CA GLU A 148 12.76 19.62 -20.69
C GLU A 148 12.66 20.68 -19.56
N ALA A 149 11.61 20.63 -18.73
CA ALA A 149 11.47 21.58 -17.63
C ALA A 149 12.43 21.22 -16.49
N ASN A 150 12.97 22.25 -15.84
CA ASN A 150 13.83 22.06 -14.68
C ASN A 150 13.02 21.54 -13.48
N MET A 151 13.59 20.64 -12.71
CA MET A 151 12.97 20.03 -11.54
C MET A 151 12.43 21.03 -10.51
N ARG A 152 13.06 22.22 -10.39
CA ARG A 152 12.60 23.31 -9.50
C ARG A 152 11.22 23.83 -9.87
N SER A 153 10.93 23.93 -11.17
CA SER A 153 9.70 24.53 -11.69
C SER A 153 8.47 23.62 -11.56
N LEU A 154 8.66 22.38 -11.17
CA LEU A 154 7.59 21.40 -11.06
C LEU A 154 6.78 21.54 -9.76
N SER A 155 5.48 21.29 -9.85
CA SER A 155 4.62 21.10 -8.67
C SER A 155 5.03 19.88 -7.85
N GLY A 156 4.58 19.77 -6.61
CA GLY A 156 4.83 18.60 -5.75
C GLY A 156 4.36 17.29 -6.38
N GLY A 157 3.16 17.27 -6.96
CA GLY A 157 2.63 16.11 -7.66
C GLY A 157 3.43 15.73 -8.92
N MET A 158 3.95 16.72 -9.69
CA MET A 158 4.85 16.45 -10.81
C MET A 158 6.18 15.86 -10.34
N LYS A 159 6.77 16.38 -9.27
CA LYS A 159 8.00 15.84 -8.68
C LYS A 159 7.80 14.40 -8.23
N ARG A 160 6.66 14.09 -7.61
CA ARG A 160 6.31 12.72 -7.21
C ARG A 160 6.28 11.77 -8.41
N ARG A 161 5.69 12.18 -9.54
CA ARG A 161 5.68 11.38 -10.77
C ARG A 161 7.08 11.17 -11.35
N VAL A 162 7.95 12.17 -11.27
CA VAL A 162 9.36 12.01 -11.69
C VAL A 162 10.07 10.98 -10.80
N LEU A 163 9.85 10.97 -9.47
CA LEU A 163 10.41 9.95 -8.59
C LEU A 163 9.91 8.54 -8.93
N VAL A 164 8.63 8.40 -9.31
CA VAL A 164 8.11 7.13 -9.83
C VAL A 164 8.84 6.73 -11.12
N ALA A 165 9.00 7.65 -12.07
CA ALA A 165 9.75 7.39 -13.30
C ALA A 165 11.20 6.97 -13.03
N GLN A 166 11.89 7.66 -12.09
CA GLN A 166 13.25 7.31 -11.69
C GLN A 166 13.35 5.89 -11.11
N ALA A 167 12.41 5.50 -10.27
CA ALA A 167 12.38 4.15 -9.69
C ALA A 167 12.17 3.06 -10.75
N LEU A 168 11.56 3.39 -11.89
CA LEU A 168 11.20 2.46 -12.96
C LEU A 168 12.11 2.50 -14.17
N VAL A 169 13.05 3.44 -14.22
CA VAL A 169 13.88 3.70 -15.42
C VAL A 169 14.70 2.47 -15.84
N HIS A 170 15.09 1.63 -14.90
CA HIS A 170 15.85 0.40 -15.14
C HIS A 170 14.97 -0.86 -15.22
N ARG A 171 13.65 -0.70 -15.32
CA ARG A 171 12.65 -1.79 -15.43
C ARG A 171 12.80 -2.87 -14.34
N PRO A 172 12.78 -2.48 -13.06
CA PRO A 172 12.96 -3.44 -11.97
C PRO A 172 11.77 -4.41 -11.89
N PRO A 173 11.97 -5.71 -11.70
CA PRO A 173 10.89 -6.67 -11.51
C PRO A 173 10.17 -6.52 -10.16
N VAL A 174 10.77 -5.83 -9.18
CA VAL A 174 10.16 -5.53 -7.87
C VAL A 174 10.12 -4.02 -7.69
N VAL A 175 8.94 -3.48 -7.37
CA VAL A 175 8.71 -2.04 -7.17
C VAL A 175 8.13 -1.82 -5.78
N VAL A 176 8.77 -0.98 -4.98
CA VAL A 176 8.30 -0.53 -3.67
C VAL A 176 7.85 0.91 -3.78
N LEU A 177 6.61 1.16 -3.38
CA LEU A 177 5.96 2.47 -3.42
C LEU A 177 5.66 2.90 -1.99
N ASP A 178 6.43 3.85 -1.46
CA ASP A 178 6.22 4.38 -0.10
C ASP A 178 5.33 5.63 -0.17
N GLU A 179 4.05 5.45 0.15
CA GLU A 179 3.00 6.48 0.11
C GLU A 179 2.98 7.28 -1.21
N PRO A 180 2.87 6.62 -2.38
CA PRO A 180 3.11 7.26 -3.68
C PRO A 180 2.08 8.34 -4.03
N THR A 181 0.93 8.36 -3.40
CA THR A 181 -0.20 9.26 -3.65
C THR A 181 -0.36 10.36 -2.61
N ALA A 182 0.53 10.42 -1.61
CA ALA A 182 0.47 11.45 -0.59
C ALA A 182 0.61 12.86 -1.20
N GLY A 183 -0.40 13.72 -0.96
CA GLY A 183 -0.43 15.09 -1.48
C GLY A 183 -0.69 15.21 -2.99
N VAL A 184 -1.21 14.17 -3.61
CA VAL A 184 -1.57 14.12 -5.03
C VAL A 184 -3.08 14.28 -5.18
N ASP A 185 -3.52 15.07 -6.17
CA ASP A 185 -4.94 15.24 -6.47
C ASP A 185 -5.59 13.94 -7.02
N VAL A 186 -6.94 13.91 -7.05
CA VAL A 186 -7.70 12.69 -7.35
C VAL A 186 -7.46 12.18 -8.77
N GLU A 187 -7.43 13.06 -9.78
CA GLU A 187 -7.25 12.68 -11.18
C GLU A 187 -5.86 12.09 -11.40
N LEU A 188 -4.87 12.72 -10.80
CA LEU A 188 -3.49 12.31 -10.88
C LEU A 188 -3.24 10.99 -10.15
N ARG A 189 -3.91 10.79 -9.01
CA ARG A 189 -3.90 9.51 -8.27
C ARG A 189 -4.43 8.37 -9.13
N GLN A 190 -5.56 8.58 -9.81
CA GLN A 190 -6.15 7.58 -10.68
C GLN A 190 -5.22 7.19 -11.84
N SER A 191 -4.58 8.17 -12.50
CA SER A 191 -3.64 7.90 -13.60
C SER A 191 -2.42 7.11 -13.12
N LEU A 192 -1.89 7.43 -11.94
CA LEU A 192 -0.78 6.70 -11.34
C LEU A 192 -1.18 5.24 -11.03
N TRP A 193 -2.37 5.02 -10.48
CA TRP A 193 -2.84 3.67 -10.18
C TRP A 193 -3.07 2.83 -11.43
N GLN A 194 -3.63 3.42 -12.49
CA GLN A 194 -3.76 2.73 -13.78
C GLN A 194 -2.40 2.28 -14.33
N PHE A 195 -1.39 3.14 -14.21
CA PHE A 195 -0.04 2.82 -14.63
C PHE A 195 0.59 1.70 -13.79
N ILE A 196 0.49 1.77 -12.44
CA ILE A 196 1.00 0.73 -11.54
C ILE A 196 0.28 -0.60 -11.74
N GLN A 197 -1.05 -0.59 -11.94
CA GLN A 197 -1.81 -1.81 -12.28
C GLN A 197 -1.39 -2.40 -13.63
N ARG A 198 -0.99 -1.57 -14.61
CA ARG A 198 -0.41 -2.06 -15.87
C ARG A 198 0.89 -2.81 -15.60
N LEU A 199 1.81 -2.22 -14.82
CA LEU A 199 3.07 -2.88 -14.45
C LEU A 199 2.82 -4.22 -13.73
N HIS A 200 1.87 -4.25 -12.80
CA HIS A 200 1.49 -5.49 -12.13
C HIS A 200 0.99 -6.56 -13.12
N ARG A 201 0.10 -6.20 -14.06
CA ARG A 201 -0.36 -7.12 -15.12
C ARG A 201 0.75 -7.58 -16.06
N GLU A 202 1.81 -6.80 -16.20
CA GLU A 202 3.02 -7.15 -16.96
C GLU A 202 3.98 -8.05 -16.15
N GLY A 203 3.61 -8.43 -14.91
CA GLY A 203 4.33 -9.38 -14.07
C GLY A 203 5.26 -8.76 -13.03
N HIS A 204 5.26 -7.44 -12.85
CA HIS A 204 6.01 -6.80 -11.77
C HIS A 204 5.39 -7.12 -10.41
N THR A 205 6.25 -7.36 -9.42
CA THR A 205 5.85 -7.42 -8.01
C THR A 205 5.74 -6.00 -7.46
N ILE A 206 4.61 -5.65 -6.88
CA ILE A 206 4.37 -4.31 -6.31
C ILE A 206 4.23 -4.42 -4.80
N VAL A 207 5.00 -3.64 -4.07
CA VAL A 207 4.87 -3.46 -2.61
C VAL A 207 4.42 -2.04 -2.35
N LEU A 208 3.21 -1.90 -1.83
CA LEU A 208 2.59 -0.61 -1.56
C LEU A 208 2.55 -0.36 -0.06
N THR A 209 3.06 0.79 0.39
CA THR A 209 2.64 1.35 1.67
C THR A 209 1.69 2.52 1.43
N THR A 210 0.65 2.58 2.20
CA THR A 210 -0.30 3.69 2.17
C THR A 210 -0.96 3.85 3.53
N HIS A 211 -1.42 5.04 3.82
CA HIS A 211 -2.34 5.31 4.93
C HIS A 211 -3.80 5.42 4.44
N TYR A 212 -4.01 5.39 3.12
CA TYR A 212 -5.34 5.30 2.50
C TYR A 212 -5.72 3.82 2.38
N LEU A 213 -6.50 3.32 3.33
CA LEU A 213 -6.87 1.90 3.38
C LEU A 213 -7.72 1.47 2.18
N GLU A 214 -8.51 2.39 1.62
CA GLU A 214 -9.25 2.18 0.36
C GLU A 214 -8.33 1.81 -0.82
N GLU A 215 -7.13 2.41 -0.90
CA GLU A 215 -6.15 2.07 -1.95
C GLU A 215 -5.64 0.63 -1.77
N ALA A 216 -5.31 0.25 -0.53
CA ALA A 216 -4.87 -1.11 -0.25
C ALA A 216 -5.98 -2.12 -0.51
N GLU A 217 -7.22 -1.78 -0.17
CA GLU A 217 -8.39 -2.62 -0.44
C GLU A 217 -8.65 -2.78 -1.94
N ALA A 218 -8.50 -1.71 -2.73
CA ALA A 218 -8.72 -1.74 -4.16
C ALA A 218 -7.63 -2.50 -4.93
N LEU A 219 -6.37 -2.42 -4.48
CA LEU A 219 -5.21 -2.82 -5.28
C LEU A 219 -4.51 -4.09 -4.79
N CYS A 220 -4.45 -4.30 -3.46
CA CYS A 220 -3.63 -5.36 -2.90
C CYS A 220 -4.35 -6.72 -2.86
N GLU A 221 -3.61 -7.79 -3.10
CA GLU A 221 -4.07 -9.18 -3.00
C GLU A 221 -3.89 -9.72 -1.57
N ARG A 222 -2.72 -9.45 -0.98
CA ARG A 222 -2.38 -9.75 0.41
C ARG A 222 -1.87 -8.50 1.10
N ILE A 223 -2.09 -8.46 2.40
CA ILE A 223 -1.77 -7.30 3.22
C ILE A 223 -1.12 -7.77 4.52
N ALA A 224 0.01 -7.15 4.85
CA ALA A 224 0.60 -7.21 6.18
C ALA A 224 0.28 -5.94 6.96
N ILE A 225 -0.11 -6.09 8.21
CA ILE A 225 -0.26 -4.97 9.14
C ILE A 225 0.91 -5.01 10.10
N LEU A 226 1.70 -3.94 10.06
CA LEU A 226 2.84 -3.72 10.94
C LEU A 226 2.43 -2.77 12.06
N ASP A 227 2.72 -3.13 13.30
CA ASP A 227 2.52 -2.25 14.45
C ASP A 227 3.65 -2.41 15.46
N HIS A 228 4.11 -1.29 16.03
CA HIS A 228 5.21 -1.25 16.99
C HIS A 228 6.44 -2.11 16.63
N GLY A 229 6.76 -2.21 15.33
CA GLY A 229 7.90 -2.95 14.79
C GLY A 229 7.67 -4.46 14.61
N ALA A 230 6.45 -4.95 14.76
CA ALA A 230 6.08 -6.36 14.56
C ALA A 230 4.96 -6.50 13.55
N VAL A 231 4.92 -7.61 12.79
CA VAL A 231 3.77 -7.96 11.94
C VAL A 231 2.69 -8.53 12.83
N ILE A 232 1.55 -7.82 12.97
CA ILE A 232 0.42 -8.23 13.79
C ILE A 232 -0.66 -8.98 13.01
N ALA A 233 -0.69 -8.81 11.69
CA ALA A 233 -1.55 -9.57 10.79
C ALA A 233 -0.89 -9.71 9.42
N LEU A 234 -1.08 -10.87 8.79
CA LEU A 234 -0.70 -11.14 7.40
C LEU A 234 -1.73 -12.11 6.82
N ASP A 235 -2.46 -11.66 5.82
CA ASP A 235 -3.49 -12.48 5.18
C ASP A 235 -3.83 -11.94 3.77
N SER A 236 -4.63 -12.70 3.01
CA SER A 236 -5.30 -12.16 1.84
C SER A 236 -6.24 -11.03 2.25
N LYS A 237 -6.51 -10.10 1.36
CA LYS A 237 -7.51 -9.04 1.59
C LYS A 237 -8.83 -9.62 2.09
N GLN A 238 -9.30 -10.68 1.43
CA GLN A 238 -10.54 -11.36 1.84
C GLN A 238 -10.44 -11.99 3.23
N GLY A 239 -9.28 -12.58 3.58
CA GLY A 239 -9.04 -13.16 4.89
C GLY A 239 -9.05 -12.09 6.00
N LEU A 240 -8.47 -10.91 5.76
CA LEU A 240 -8.52 -9.80 6.70
C LEU A 240 -9.94 -9.27 6.87
N LEU A 241 -10.66 -9.02 5.78
CA LEU A 241 -12.06 -8.58 5.83
C LEU A 241 -12.95 -9.63 6.54
N ALA A 242 -12.68 -10.92 6.35
CA ALA A 242 -13.41 -11.99 7.04
C ALA A 242 -13.19 -11.98 8.55
N ARG A 243 -12.05 -11.53 9.06
CA ARG A 243 -11.81 -11.36 10.51
C ARG A 243 -12.70 -10.28 11.12
N GLY A 244 -13.00 -9.20 10.36
CA GLY A 244 -13.96 -8.18 10.76
C GLY A 244 -15.43 -8.61 10.58
N MET A 245 -15.69 -9.71 9.86
CA MET A 245 -17.05 -10.18 9.57
C MET A 245 -17.82 -10.76 10.78
N ASP A 246 -17.18 -10.93 11.93
CA ASP A 246 -17.92 -11.26 13.15
C ASP A 246 -18.82 -10.09 13.62
N SER A 247 -18.58 -8.87 13.15
CA SER A 247 -19.42 -7.69 13.40
C SER A 247 -19.88 -7.01 12.11
N VAL A 248 -21.07 -6.45 12.14
CA VAL A 248 -21.70 -5.68 11.06
C VAL A 248 -22.08 -4.32 11.61
N MET A 249 -21.75 -3.25 10.89
CA MET A 249 -22.29 -1.94 11.20
C MET A 249 -23.71 -1.85 10.66
N PHE A 250 -24.65 -1.57 11.56
CA PHE A 250 -26.07 -1.49 11.28
C PHE A 250 -26.55 -0.08 11.55
N THR A 251 -26.87 0.67 10.52
CA THR A 251 -27.36 2.03 10.60
C THR A 251 -28.88 2.04 10.48
N VAL A 252 -29.53 2.66 11.45
CA VAL A 252 -30.98 2.80 11.52
C VAL A 252 -31.31 4.29 11.47
N HIS A 253 -32.10 4.68 10.47
CA HIS A 253 -32.70 6.00 10.42
C HIS A 253 -34.13 5.95 10.95
N THR A 254 -34.50 6.91 11.80
CA THR A 254 -35.81 7.01 12.42
C THR A 254 -36.48 8.32 12.09
N GLU A 255 -37.81 8.39 12.12
CA GLU A 255 -38.58 9.61 11.87
C GLU A 255 -38.28 10.72 12.90
N ALA A 256 -38.08 10.32 14.15
CA ALA A 256 -37.72 11.21 15.26
C ALA A 256 -36.59 10.60 16.09
N PRO A 257 -35.78 11.44 16.79
CA PRO A 257 -34.71 10.93 17.66
C PRO A 257 -35.26 9.99 18.73
N ILE A 258 -34.64 8.84 18.90
CA ILE A 258 -35.00 7.84 19.92
C ILE A 258 -34.68 8.44 21.29
N ALA A 259 -35.71 8.82 22.09
CA ALA A 259 -35.50 9.49 23.36
C ALA A 259 -34.73 8.62 24.37
N ARG A 260 -35.06 7.35 24.45
CA ARG A 260 -34.43 6.40 25.37
C ARG A 260 -34.06 5.11 24.62
N LEU A 261 -32.78 4.78 24.65
CA LEU A 261 -32.29 3.54 24.05
C LEU A 261 -32.59 2.36 24.98
N PRO A 262 -33.01 1.23 24.40
CA PRO A 262 -33.12 -0.02 25.18
C PRO A 262 -31.76 -0.41 25.74
N ALA A 263 -31.73 -0.84 27.04
CA ALA A 263 -30.47 -1.24 27.71
C ALA A 263 -29.72 -2.36 26.96
N ALA A 264 -30.47 -3.24 26.28
CA ALA A 264 -29.89 -4.29 25.44
C ALA A 264 -29.08 -3.80 24.24
N LEU A 265 -29.31 -2.57 23.81
CA LEU A 265 -28.62 -1.97 22.65
C LEU A 265 -27.57 -0.93 23.03
N GLU A 266 -27.55 -0.45 24.28
CA GLU A 266 -26.61 0.61 24.72
C GLU A 266 -25.14 0.21 24.49
N SER A 267 -24.76 -1.02 24.79
CA SER A 267 -23.40 -1.52 24.60
C SER A 267 -23.00 -1.69 23.13
N LYS A 268 -23.98 -1.71 22.23
CA LYS A 268 -23.78 -1.92 20.78
C LYS A 268 -23.72 -0.62 20.00
N VAL A 269 -24.08 0.51 20.63
CA VAL A 269 -24.07 1.82 19.98
C VAL A 269 -22.65 2.31 19.74
N LYS A 270 -22.33 2.62 18.49
CA LYS A 270 -21.08 3.26 18.09
C LYS A 270 -21.25 4.76 17.90
N GLN A 271 -22.36 5.14 17.33
CA GLN A 271 -22.65 6.55 17.03
C GLN A 271 -24.14 6.81 17.11
N ARG A 272 -24.48 8.03 17.58
CA ARG A 272 -25.84 8.54 17.61
C ARG A 272 -25.83 10.00 17.17
N ARG A 273 -26.53 10.33 16.10
CA ARG A 273 -26.66 11.69 15.58
C ARG A 273 -28.11 11.97 15.20
N GLY A 274 -28.82 12.72 16.01
CA GLY A 274 -30.23 13.06 15.74
C GLY A 274 -31.07 11.78 15.52
N ASN A 275 -31.55 11.60 14.31
CA ASN A 275 -32.42 10.49 13.88
C ASN A 275 -31.64 9.25 13.40
N GLU A 276 -30.31 9.31 13.42
CA GLU A 276 -29.43 8.24 12.97
C GLU A 276 -28.82 7.52 14.18
N LEU A 277 -28.91 6.19 14.15
CA LEU A 277 -28.33 5.30 15.14
C LEU A 277 -27.45 4.27 14.45
N VAL A 278 -26.16 4.23 14.75
CA VAL A 278 -25.21 3.26 14.24
C VAL A 278 -24.88 2.24 15.33
N LEU A 279 -25.15 0.97 15.05
CA LEU A 279 -24.94 -0.15 15.96
C LEU A 279 -23.90 -1.10 15.39
N GLN A 280 -23.02 -1.63 16.25
CA GLN A 280 -22.15 -2.75 15.91
C GLN A 280 -22.82 -4.04 16.40
N LEU A 281 -23.23 -4.90 15.47
CA LEU A 281 -23.91 -6.16 15.73
C LEU A 281 -22.96 -7.33 15.46
N HIS A 282 -22.92 -8.33 16.34
CA HIS A 282 -22.20 -9.58 16.13
C HIS A 282 -23.08 -10.56 15.37
N ARG A 283 -22.66 -10.97 14.17
CA ARG A 283 -23.46 -11.86 13.29
C ARG A 283 -23.90 -13.17 13.94
N ARG A 284 -23.13 -13.69 14.89
CA ARG A 284 -23.46 -14.95 15.57
C ARG A 284 -24.49 -14.78 16.69
N ASN A 285 -24.55 -13.60 17.29
CA ASN A 285 -25.30 -13.36 18.50
C ASN A 285 -26.45 -12.37 18.35
N ASP A 286 -26.43 -11.57 17.28
CA ASP A 286 -27.34 -10.45 17.09
C ASP A 286 -28.08 -10.59 15.73
N ALA A 287 -29.31 -11.06 15.78
CA ALA A 287 -30.15 -11.02 14.60
C ALA A 287 -30.65 -9.58 14.36
N ILE A 288 -30.48 -9.08 13.14
CA ILE A 288 -30.95 -7.74 12.77
C ILE A 288 -32.44 -7.58 13.02
N ALA A 289 -33.22 -8.64 12.78
CA ALA A 289 -34.66 -8.65 13.05
C ALA A 289 -34.97 -8.34 14.51
N ASP A 290 -34.26 -8.97 15.45
CA ASP A 290 -34.45 -8.75 16.89
C ASP A 290 -34.13 -7.30 17.28
N VAL A 291 -33.10 -6.71 16.70
CA VAL A 291 -32.72 -5.31 16.94
C VAL A 291 -33.81 -4.37 16.44
N VAL A 292 -34.34 -4.62 15.24
CA VAL A 292 -35.45 -3.84 14.65
C VAL A 292 -36.69 -3.95 15.54
N ASP A 293 -37.04 -5.15 15.98
CA ASP A 293 -38.22 -5.36 16.84
C ASP A 293 -38.07 -4.68 18.20
N VAL A 294 -36.88 -4.73 18.81
CA VAL A 294 -36.59 -4.03 20.07
C VAL A 294 -36.72 -2.51 19.89
N LEU A 295 -36.22 -1.94 18.80
CA LEU A 295 -36.35 -0.51 18.51
C LEU A 295 -37.82 -0.09 18.30
N ARG A 296 -38.59 -0.88 17.54
CA ARG A 296 -40.03 -0.66 17.30
C ARG A 296 -40.83 -0.75 18.59
N ALA A 297 -40.54 -1.73 19.41
CA ALA A 297 -41.21 -1.88 20.73
C ALA A 297 -40.99 -0.68 21.66
N HIS A 298 -39.88 0.09 21.45
CA HIS A 298 -39.60 1.29 22.21
C HIS A 298 -40.04 2.58 21.47
N GLY A 299 -40.93 2.45 20.49
CA GLY A 299 -41.58 3.57 19.79
C GLY A 299 -40.79 4.19 18.67
N ALA A 300 -39.75 3.53 18.19
CA ALA A 300 -38.99 4.02 17.04
C ALA A 300 -39.76 3.73 15.72
N VAL A 301 -40.07 4.78 14.97
CA VAL A 301 -40.54 4.66 13.58
C VAL A 301 -39.35 4.67 12.68
N ILE A 302 -39.01 3.49 12.11
CA ILE A 302 -37.85 3.31 11.26
C ILE A 302 -38.18 3.74 9.85
N THR A 303 -37.39 4.63 9.28
CA THR A 303 -37.57 5.16 7.92
C THR A 303 -36.63 4.51 6.92
N ASP A 304 -35.40 4.13 7.36
CA ASP A 304 -34.43 3.44 6.53
C ASP A 304 -33.52 2.54 7.36
N LEU A 305 -32.98 1.50 6.72
CA LEU A 305 -32.08 0.53 7.29
C LEU A 305 -30.92 0.28 6.35
N HIS A 306 -29.71 0.45 6.83
CA HIS A 306 -28.51 0.19 6.06
C HIS A 306 -27.57 -0.73 6.82
N THR A 307 -26.96 -1.69 6.11
CA THR A 307 -25.93 -2.57 6.67
C THR A 307 -24.64 -2.38 5.89
N GLU A 308 -23.60 -1.94 6.55
CA GLU A 308 -22.30 -1.85 5.96
C GLU A 308 -21.47 -3.08 6.33
N LYS A 309 -20.86 -3.68 5.30
CA LYS A 309 -19.85 -4.71 5.56
C LYS A 309 -18.62 -4.01 6.13
N PRO A 310 -17.93 -4.61 7.09
CA PRO A 310 -16.67 -4.05 7.58
C PRO A 310 -15.71 -3.88 6.41
N ASP A 311 -15.11 -2.71 6.34
CA ASP A 311 -14.04 -2.39 5.41
C ASP A 311 -12.67 -2.70 6.04
N LEU A 312 -11.61 -2.46 5.29
CA LEU A 312 -10.25 -2.66 5.78
C LEU A 312 -9.90 -1.70 6.93
N GLU A 313 -10.57 -0.54 7.01
CA GLU A 313 -10.37 0.45 8.07
C GLU A 313 -10.89 -0.07 9.41
N ASP A 314 -12.06 -0.67 9.43
CA ASP A 314 -12.63 -1.30 10.63
C ASP A 314 -11.71 -2.39 11.17
N VAL A 315 -11.23 -3.28 10.28
CA VAL A 315 -10.31 -4.37 10.63
C VAL A 315 -8.99 -3.81 11.16
N PHE A 316 -8.44 -2.80 10.49
CA PHE A 316 -7.18 -2.17 10.88
C PHE A 316 -7.28 -1.52 12.26
N LEU A 317 -8.35 -0.76 12.53
CA LEU A 317 -8.60 -0.13 13.82
C LEU A 317 -8.79 -1.16 14.94
N GLU A 318 -9.49 -2.26 14.68
CA GLU A 318 -9.68 -3.33 15.66
C GLU A 318 -8.36 -4.00 16.03
N LEU A 319 -7.52 -4.34 15.03
CA LEU A 319 -6.23 -5.01 15.25
C LEU A 319 -5.21 -4.11 15.96
N THR A 320 -5.18 -2.83 15.66
CA THR A 320 -4.24 -1.89 16.29
C THR A 320 -4.69 -1.45 17.68
N ARG A 321 -6.00 -1.38 17.97
CA ARG A 321 -6.53 -1.05 19.31
C ARG A 321 -6.34 -2.17 20.34
N ARG A 322 -6.34 -3.43 19.93
CA ARG A 322 -6.14 -4.58 20.84
C ARG A 322 -4.74 -4.63 21.47
N GLN A 323 -3.81 -3.83 21.00
CA GLN A 323 -2.43 -3.76 21.50
C GLN A 323 -2.15 -2.56 22.41
N LEU A 324 -3.13 -1.70 22.65
CA LEU A 324 -3.02 -0.65 23.69
C LEU A 324 -3.22 -1.30 25.06
N PRO A 325 -2.23 -1.15 25.99
CA PRO A 325 -2.28 -1.75 27.33
C PRO A 325 -3.42 -1.19 28.19
#